data_498269e2e84074d98c149e4a06ee72e9
#
_entry.id   498269e2e84074d98c149e4a06ee72e9
#
_cell.length_a   1.000
_cell.length_b   1.000
_cell.length_c   1.000
_cell.angle_alpha   90.00
_cell.angle_beta   90.00
_cell.angle_gamma   90.00
#
_symmetry.space_group_name_H-M   'P 1'
#
loop_
_entity.id
_entity.type
_entity.pdbx_description
1 polymer ?
#
loop_
_entity_poly.entity_id
_entity_poly.type
_entity_poly.pdbx_seq_one_letter_code
_entity_poly.pdbx_strand_id
1 'polypeptide(L)'
;MSRIQEIDQLIQQGRGKKVCETIQAAMDEGISAADILREGMLPAMSAIGEKFKNNEVFVPEVLVAARAMNMGMALLKPYMADCGIEPAGTAVIGTVRGDMHDIGKNLVKMMIEGKGLRVVDLGVDVSPEKFLEAAEENHADIICCSALLTTTMGEIKNILAYLEARNVRGKYKVMIGGAPVSQSYCDAIGADYYT
;
A
#
# COMPACT_ATOMS: atom_id res chain seq x y z
N MET A 1 28.97 5.12 -7.90
CA MET A 1 27.57 5.07 -7.47
C MET A 1 27.56 4.25 -6.20
N SER A 2 26.90 4.71 -5.12
CA SER A 2 26.81 3.93 -3.89
C SER A 2 25.87 2.74 -4.07
N ARG A 3 25.97 1.69 -3.20
CA ARG A 3 25.03 0.55 -3.22
C ARG A 3 23.58 1.00 -3.06
N ILE A 4 23.34 1.99 -2.21
CA ILE A 4 22.01 2.56 -1.97
C ILE A 4 21.44 3.18 -3.26
N GLN A 5 22.24 3.98 -3.99
CA GLN A 5 21.83 4.55 -5.27
C GLN A 5 21.59 3.48 -6.35
N GLU A 6 22.37 2.40 -6.33
CA GLU A 6 22.20 1.28 -7.24
C GLU A 6 20.87 0.54 -6.96
N ILE A 7 20.54 0.29 -5.68
CA ILE A 7 19.27 -0.32 -5.26
C ILE A 7 18.09 0.54 -5.72
N ASP A 8 18.14 1.86 -5.49
CA ASP A 8 17.11 2.78 -5.93
C ASP A 8 16.85 2.66 -7.43
N GLN A 9 17.88 2.75 -8.25
CA GLN A 9 17.73 2.64 -9.71
C GLN A 9 17.21 1.27 -10.17
N LEU A 10 17.68 0.19 -9.54
CA LEU A 10 17.25 -1.17 -9.89
C LEU A 10 15.79 -1.42 -9.56
N ILE A 11 15.28 -0.85 -8.47
CA ILE A 11 13.84 -0.91 -8.13
C ILE A 11 13.04 -0.14 -9.17
N GLN A 12 13.42 1.09 -9.51
CA GLN A 12 12.73 1.89 -10.53
C GLN A 12 12.70 1.18 -11.90
N GLN A 13 13.73 0.39 -12.22
CA GLN A 13 13.81 -0.42 -13.44
C GLN A 13 13.08 -1.78 -13.33
N GLY A 14 12.51 -2.13 -12.17
CA GLY A 14 11.84 -3.41 -11.94
C GLY A 14 12.76 -4.63 -11.94
N ARG A 15 14.06 -4.47 -11.66
CA ARG A 15 15.07 -5.54 -11.76
C ARG A 15 15.21 -6.32 -10.44
N GLY A 16 14.14 -6.97 -9.98
CA GLY A 16 14.04 -7.58 -8.66
C GLY A 16 15.18 -8.53 -8.28
N LYS A 17 15.66 -9.39 -9.18
CA LYS A 17 16.80 -10.29 -8.89
C LYS A 17 18.07 -9.49 -8.56
N LYS A 18 18.37 -8.46 -9.36
CA LYS A 18 19.53 -7.59 -9.13
C LYS A 18 19.38 -6.76 -7.85
N VAL A 19 18.17 -6.35 -7.53
CA VAL A 19 17.86 -5.68 -6.23
C VAL A 19 18.28 -6.58 -5.08
N CYS A 20 17.89 -7.86 -5.09
CA CYS A 20 18.25 -8.80 -4.03
C CYS A 20 19.78 -9.01 -3.95
N GLU A 21 20.45 -9.16 -5.08
CA GLU A 21 21.92 -9.33 -5.14
C GLU A 21 22.64 -8.08 -4.59
N THR A 22 22.16 -6.87 -4.96
CA THR A 22 22.77 -5.62 -4.51
C THR A 22 22.48 -5.35 -3.04
N ILE A 23 21.29 -5.70 -2.53
CA ILE A 23 20.96 -5.63 -1.11
C ILE A 23 21.87 -6.54 -0.30
N GLN A 24 22.06 -7.78 -0.73
CA GLN A 24 22.97 -8.71 -0.05
C GLN A 24 24.39 -8.15 0.01
N ALA A 25 24.90 -7.67 -1.12
CA ALA A 25 26.24 -7.05 -1.17
C ALA A 25 26.35 -5.81 -0.26
N ALA A 26 25.29 -4.99 -0.19
CA ALA A 26 25.26 -3.83 0.70
C ALA A 26 25.32 -4.24 2.19
N MET A 27 24.59 -5.29 2.58
CA MET A 27 24.65 -5.84 3.94
C MET A 27 26.03 -6.43 4.24
N ASP A 28 26.65 -7.14 3.30
CA ASP A 28 27.99 -7.70 3.44
C ASP A 28 29.07 -6.59 3.59
N GLU A 29 28.83 -5.41 2.99
CA GLU A 29 29.65 -4.19 3.16
C GLU A 29 29.36 -3.45 4.48
N GLY A 30 28.42 -3.94 5.31
CA GLY A 30 28.10 -3.39 6.61
C GLY A 30 27.04 -2.28 6.60
N ILE A 31 26.34 -2.08 5.47
CA ILE A 31 25.20 -1.14 5.41
C ILE A 31 24.00 -1.75 6.12
N SER A 32 23.39 -1.01 7.04
CA SER A 32 22.27 -1.53 7.82
C SER A 32 21.02 -1.77 6.96
N ALA A 33 20.20 -2.76 7.34
CA ALA A 33 18.90 -3.00 6.70
C ALA A 33 17.99 -1.75 6.76
N ALA A 34 18.13 -0.96 7.84
CA ALA A 34 17.41 0.31 8.02
C ALA A 34 17.78 1.35 6.96
N ASP A 35 19.07 1.54 6.73
CA ASP A 35 19.55 2.54 5.77
C ASP A 35 19.22 2.10 4.33
N ILE A 36 19.37 0.80 4.02
CA ILE A 36 18.97 0.24 2.72
C ILE A 36 17.49 0.54 2.46
N LEU A 37 16.63 0.28 3.44
CA LEU A 37 15.19 0.55 3.32
C LEU A 37 14.90 2.04 3.16
N ARG A 38 15.38 2.86 4.11
CA ARG A 38 15.02 4.28 4.19
C ARG A 38 15.63 5.13 3.08
N GLU A 39 16.88 4.86 2.71
CA GLU A 39 17.62 5.71 1.78
C GLU A 39 17.64 5.18 0.34
N GLY A 40 17.41 3.86 0.15
CA GLY A 40 17.42 3.24 -1.18
C GLY A 40 16.04 2.83 -1.66
N MET A 41 15.33 2.02 -0.87
CA MET A 41 14.11 1.36 -1.36
C MET A 41 12.87 2.26 -1.32
N LEU A 42 12.60 2.93 -0.21
CA LEU A 42 11.43 3.83 -0.08
C LEU A 42 11.50 5.03 -1.04
N PRO A 43 12.65 5.71 -1.21
CA PRO A 43 12.79 6.77 -2.20
C PRO A 43 12.52 6.31 -3.64
N ALA A 44 12.97 5.09 -4.01
CA ALA A 44 12.71 4.51 -5.33
C ALA A 44 11.21 4.41 -5.64
N MET A 45 10.42 3.89 -4.71
CA MET A 45 8.98 3.79 -4.88
C MET A 45 8.29 5.16 -4.83
N SER A 46 8.84 6.11 -4.10
CA SER A 46 8.36 7.50 -4.13
C SER A 46 8.58 8.13 -5.50
N ALA A 47 9.75 7.95 -6.09
CA ALA A 47 10.06 8.44 -7.43
C ALA A 47 9.15 7.81 -8.50
N ILE A 48 8.88 6.51 -8.43
CA ILE A 48 7.93 5.83 -9.32
C ILE A 48 6.51 6.39 -9.15
N GLY A 49 6.08 6.63 -7.91
CA GLY A 49 4.77 7.23 -7.63
C GLY A 49 4.61 8.62 -8.23
N GLU A 50 5.64 9.49 -8.12
CA GLU A 50 5.62 10.81 -8.75
C GLU A 50 5.62 10.73 -10.28
N LYS A 51 6.42 9.85 -10.87
CA LYS A 51 6.42 9.60 -12.32
C LYS A 51 5.05 9.10 -12.80
N PHE A 52 4.41 8.22 -12.06
CA PHE A 52 3.07 7.73 -12.37
C PHE A 52 2.03 8.84 -12.32
N LYS A 53 2.05 9.68 -11.28
CA LYS A 53 1.19 10.85 -11.14
C LYS A 53 1.35 11.83 -12.31
N ASN A 54 2.58 11.98 -12.80
CA ASN A 54 2.90 12.86 -13.93
C ASN A 54 2.69 12.22 -15.31
N ASN A 55 2.16 10.99 -15.38
CA ASN A 55 2.00 10.20 -16.62
C ASN A 55 3.33 9.91 -17.36
N GLU A 56 4.45 9.88 -16.65
CA GLU A 56 5.77 9.53 -17.19
C GLU A 56 6.02 8.01 -17.22
N VAL A 57 5.30 7.27 -16.35
CA VAL A 57 5.25 5.80 -16.33
C VAL A 57 3.80 5.34 -16.23
N PHE A 58 3.53 4.11 -16.64
CA PHE A 58 2.20 3.52 -16.64
C PHE A 58 2.11 2.33 -15.67
N VAL A 59 0.91 1.76 -15.54
CA VAL A 59 0.66 0.64 -14.60
C VAL A 59 1.66 -0.51 -14.71
N PRO A 60 2.08 -0.98 -15.91
CA PRO A 60 3.05 -2.06 -16.00
C PRO A 60 4.40 -1.73 -15.34
N GLU A 61 4.91 -0.52 -15.49
CA GLU A 61 6.18 -0.09 -14.88
C GLU A 61 6.06 -0.01 -13.36
N VAL A 62 4.92 0.49 -12.86
CA VAL A 62 4.65 0.52 -11.41
C VAL A 62 4.62 -0.90 -10.84
N LEU A 63 3.97 -1.84 -11.52
CA LEU A 63 3.86 -3.23 -11.07
C LEU A 63 5.24 -3.93 -10.99
N VAL A 64 6.10 -3.72 -11.99
CA VAL A 64 7.44 -4.34 -11.96
C VAL A 64 8.35 -3.71 -10.91
N ALA A 65 8.24 -2.40 -10.68
CA ALA A 65 8.95 -1.71 -9.60
C ALA A 65 8.48 -2.19 -8.22
N ALA A 66 7.15 -2.26 -7.99
CA ALA A 66 6.58 -2.76 -6.75
C ALA A 66 6.96 -4.23 -6.49
N ARG A 67 6.99 -5.08 -7.53
CA ARG A 67 7.48 -6.45 -7.40
C ARG A 67 8.95 -6.49 -6.98
N ALA A 68 9.80 -5.64 -7.58
CA ALA A 68 11.21 -5.57 -7.23
C ALA A 68 11.40 -5.09 -5.78
N MET A 69 10.62 -4.11 -5.34
CA MET A 69 10.55 -3.64 -3.96
C MET A 69 10.19 -4.77 -3.00
N ASN A 70 9.10 -5.52 -3.28
CA ASN A 70 8.63 -6.61 -2.41
C ASN A 70 9.65 -7.76 -2.33
N MET A 71 10.38 -8.06 -3.40
CA MET A 71 11.48 -9.03 -3.37
C MET A 71 12.60 -8.58 -2.43
N GLY A 72 13.01 -7.32 -2.51
CA GLY A 72 13.99 -6.72 -1.60
C GLY A 72 13.53 -6.71 -0.15
N MET A 73 12.26 -6.33 0.09
CA MET A 73 11.66 -6.35 1.43
C MET A 73 11.65 -7.75 2.06
N ALA A 74 11.32 -8.77 1.27
CA ALA A 74 11.34 -10.16 1.75
C ALA A 74 12.74 -10.57 2.24
N LEU A 75 13.80 -10.11 1.57
CA LEU A 75 15.18 -10.35 1.97
C LEU A 75 15.56 -9.58 3.26
N LEU A 76 15.12 -8.33 3.40
CA LEU A 76 15.44 -7.49 4.57
C LEU A 76 14.62 -7.86 5.83
N LYS A 77 13.43 -8.45 5.65
CA LYS A 77 12.47 -8.71 6.74
C LYS A 77 13.07 -9.41 7.97
N PRO A 78 13.92 -10.44 7.87
CA PRO A 78 14.53 -11.07 9.03
C PRO A 78 15.43 -10.11 9.84
N TYR A 79 16.09 -9.19 9.16
CA TYR A 79 17.04 -8.24 9.77
C TYR A 79 16.35 -6.99 10.34
N MET A 80 15.11 -6.72 9.91
CA MET A 80 14.34 -5.56 10.39
C MET A 80 13.85 -5.74 11.83
N ALA A 81 13.47 -6.97 12.20
CA ALA A 81 13.02 -7.28 13.55
C ALA A 81 14.11 -6.99 14.60
N ASP A 82 15.36 -7.30 14.28
CA ASP A 82 16.51 -7.07 15.16
C ASP A 82 16.90 -5.58 15.26
N CYS A 83 16.51 -4.77 14.28
CA CYS A 83 16.83 -3.33 14.22
C CYS A 83 15.71 -2.43 14.78
N GLY A 84 14.60 -2.99 15.27
CA GLY A 84 13.46 -2.22 15.79
C GLY A 84 12.78 -1.37 14.71
N ILE A 85 12.83 -1.80 13.45
CA ILE A 85 12.16 -1.11 12.34
C ILE A 85 10.73 -1.62 12.26
N GLU A 86 9.80 -0.80 12.70
CA GLU A 86 8.38 -1.05 12.54
C GLU A 86 7.86 -0.41 11.22
N PRO A 87 6.80 -0.99 10.62
CA PRO A 87 6.10 -0.35 9.52
C PRO A 87 5.68 1.08 9.89
N ALA A 88 5.62 1.98 8.93
CA ALA A 88 5.17 3.37 9.13
C ALA A 88 3.70 3.46 9.59
N GLY A 89 2.96 2.36 9.48
CA GLY A 89 1.57 2.19 9.92
C GLY A 89 0.99 0.92 9.31
N THR A 90 -0.27 0.63 9.63
CA THR A 90 -0.99 -0.54 9.11
C THR A 90 -2.25 -0.08 8.38
N ALA A 91 -2.47 -0.63 7.18
CA ALA A 91 -3.70 -0.45 6.41
C ALA A 91 -4.42 -1.79 6.24
N VAL A 92 -5.74 -1.79 6.38
CA VAL A 92 -6.58 -2.88 5.88
C VAL A 92 -7.17 -2.46 4.54
N ILE A 93 -7.19 -3.37 3.56
CA ILE A 93 -7.72 -3.09 2.23
C ILE A 93 -8.67 -4.20 1.79
N GLY A 94 -9.78 -3.83 1.18
CA GLY A 94 -10.75 -4.78 0.67
C GLY A 94 -11.64 -4.19 -0.41
N THR A 95 -12.21 -5.05 -1.24
CA THR A 95 -13.30 -4.69 -2.15
C THR A 95 -14.62 -4.88 -1.41
N VAL A 96 -15.48 -3.88 -1.50
CA VAL A 96 -16.74 -3.83 -0.74
C VAL A 96 -17.69 -4.97 -1.08
N ARG A 97 -18.68 -5.20 -0.21
CA ARG A 97 -19.72 -6.23 -0.38
C ARG A 97 -20.39 -6.13 -1.75
N GLY A 98 -20.59 -7.30 -2.39
CA GLY A 98 -21.23 -7.41 -3.69
C GLY A 98 -20.32 -7.08 -4.88
N ASP A 99 -19.07 -6.73 -4.63
CA ASP A 99 -18.09 -6.43 -5.67
C ASP A 99 -16.93 -7.44 -5.65
N MET A 100 -16.60 -7.98 -6.83
CA MET A 100 -15.61 -9.06 -6.98
C MET A 100 -14.33 -8.58 -7.69
N HIS A 101 -14.21 -7.30 -7.98
CA HIS A 101 -13.09 -6.74 -8.72
C HIS A 101 -11.92 -6.43 -7.77
N ASP A 102 -10.72 -6.90 -8.12
CA ASP A 102 -9.54 -6.76 -7.26
C ASP A 102 -8.28 -6.18 -7.94
N ILE A 103 -8.27 -6.04 -9.26
CA ILE A 103 -7.08 -5.59 -10.00
C ILE A 103 -6.62 -4.20 -9.50
N GLY A 104 -7.51 -3.22 -9.44
CA GLY A 104 -7.21 -1.87 -8.95
C GLY A 104 -6.82 -1.88 -7.47
N LYS A 105 -7.56 -2.64 -6.65
CA LYS A 105 -7.26 -2.84 -5.24
C LYS A 105 -5.83 -3.38 -5.02
N ASN A 106 -5.45 -4.39 -5.78
CA ASN A 106 -4.13 -5.01 -5.68
C ASN A 106 -3.01 -4.06 -6.11
N LEU A 107 -3.25 -3.19 -7.10
CA LEU A 107 -2.30 -2.15 -7.49
C LEU A 107 -2.09 -1.14 -6.33
N VAL A 108 -3.17 -0.63 -5.76
CA VAL A 108 -3.12 0.30 -4.61
C VAL A 108 -2.41 -0.35 -3.41
N LYS A 109 -2.73 -1.62 -3.11
CA LYS A 109 -2.04 -2.40 -2.08
C LYS A 109 -0.52 -2.39 -2.28
N MET A 110 -0.05 -2.73 -3.49
CA MET A 110 1.39 -2.76 -3.79
C MET A 110 2.05 -1.38 -3.61
N MET A 111 1.34 -0.31 -3.96
CA MET A 111 1.85 1.06 -3.79
C MET A 111 1.92 1.45 -2.31
N ILE A 112 0.94 1.08 -1.50
CA ILE A 112 0.93 1.32 -0.05
C ILE A 112 2.07 0.53 0.63
N GLU A 113 2.24 -0.75 0.28
CA GLU A 113 3.37 -1.57 0.75
C GLU A 113 4.71 -0.96 0.35
N GLY A 114 4.82 -0.47 -0.89
CA GLY A 114 6.02 0.24 -1.39
C GLY A 114 6.34 1.54 -0.65
N LYS A 115 5.39 2.09 0.10
CA LYS A 115 5.60 3.24 1.01
C LYS A 115 5.98 2.83 2.44
N GLY A 116 6.17 1.54 2.69
CA GLY A 116 6.61 1.02 4.00
C GLY A 116 5.48 0.79 5.00
N LEU A 117 4.20 0.78 4.56
CA LEU A 117 3.09 0.39 5.41
C LEU A 117 2.89 -1.15 5.34
N ARG A 118 2.43 -1.71 6.45
CA ARG A 118 1.90 -3.07 6.48
C ARG A 118 0.48 -3.06 5.91
N VAL A 119 0.17 -3.97 4.97
CA VAL A 119 -1.16 -4.08 4.40
C VAL A 119 -1.78 -5.45 4.70
N VAL A 120 -2.99 -5.42 5.25
CA VAL A 120 -3.84 -6.61 5.48
C VAL A 120 -4.91 -6.61 4.40
N ASP A 121 -4.83 -7.57 3.49
CA ASP A 121 -5.75 -7.70 2.36
C ASP A 121 -6.93 -8.60 2.74
N LEU A 122 -8.14 -8.05 2.73
CA LEU A 122 -9.38 -8.74 3.08
C LEU A 122 -10.02 -9.45 1.88
N GLY A 123 -9.45 -9.30 0.68
CA GLY A 123 -9.99 -9.85 -0.55
C GLY A 123 -11.15 -9.03 -1.12
N VAL A 124 -12.18 -9.73 -1.58
CA VAL A 124 -13.36 -9.18 -2.26
C VAL A 124 -14.63 -9.52 -1.48
N ASP A 125 -15.73 -8.86 -1.80
CA ASP A 125 -17.04 -9.06 -1.15
C ASP A 125 -16.98 -8.90 0.38
N VAL A 126 -16.31 -7.86 0.84
CA VAL A 126 -16.02 -7.62 2.26
C VAL A 126 -17.12 -6.78 2.89
N SER A 127 -17.70 -7.28 3.98
CA SER A 127 -18.73 -6.55 4.73
C SER A 127 -18.16 -5.47 5.64
N PRO A 128 -18.97 -4.45 6.02
CA PRO A 128 -18.54 -3.40 6.96
C PRO A 128 -18.00 -3.97 8.29
N GLU A 129 -18.62 -5.05 8.79
CA GLU A 129 -18.22 -5.73 10.01
C GLU A 129 -16.78 -6.28 9.90
N LYS A 130 -16.46 -6.94 8.79
CA LYS A 130 -15.13 -7.51 8.53
C LYS A 130 -14.06 -6.43 8.38
N PHE A 131 -14.38 -5.28 7.79
CA PHE A 131 -13.44 -4.16 7.74
C PHE A 131 -13.08 -3.67 9.14
N LEU A 132 -14.07 -3.49 10.02
CA LEU A 132 -13.83 -3.04 11.39
C LEU A 132 -13.08 -4.11 12.20
N GLU A 133 -13.54 -5.37 12.16
CA GLU A 133 -12.91 -6.49 12.88
C GLU A 133 -11.41 -6.59 12.53
N ALA A 134 -11.10 -6.60 11.23
CA ALA A 134 -9.71 -6.66 10.77
C ALA A 134 -8.90 -5.42 11.15
N ALA A 135 -9.53 -4.23 11.14
CA ALA A 135 -8.86 -3.00 11.55
C ALA A 135 -8.52 -3.01 13.05
N GLU A 136 -9.42 -3.52 13.90
CA GLU A 136 -9.19 -3.67 15.34
C GLU A 136 -8.12 -4.73 15.65
N GLU A 137 -8.24 -5.93 15.06
CA GLU A 137 -7.30 -7.04 15.28
C GLU A 137 -5.87 -6.71 14.86
N ASN A 138 -5.72 -5.91 13.80
CA ASN A 138 -4.41 -5.57 13.26
C ASN A 138 -3.91 -4.19 13.68
N HIS A 139 -4.62 -3.49 14.57
CA HIS A 139 -4.30 -2.12 15.00
C HIS A 139 -4.07 -1.20 13.79
N ALA A 140 -5.00 -1.23 12.83
CA ALA A 140 -4.86 -0.47 11.60
C ALA A 140 -5.05 1.04 11.82
N ASP A 141 -4.32 1.83 11.05
CA ASP A 141 -4.44 3.28 10.99
C ASP A 141 -5.39 3.70 9.85
N ILE A 142 -5.43 2.87 8.79
CA ILE A 142 -6.12 3.19 7.53
C ILE A 142 -7.03 2.02 7.12
N ILE A 143 -8.26 2.36 6.72
CA ILE A 143 -9.21 1.44 6.07
C ILE A 143 -9.34 1.87 4.61
N CYS A 144 -8.98 0.98 3.68
CA CYS A 144 -9.02 1.21 2.23
C CYS A 144 -10.17 0.42 1.59
N CYS A 145 -11.13 1.11 1.00
CA CYS A 145 -12.33 0.52 0.40
C CYS A 145 -12.30 0.70 -1.13
N SER A 146 -12.39 -0.42 -1.86
CA SER A 146 -12.45 -0.43 -3.32
C SER A 146 -13.85 -0.81 -3.81
N ALA A 147 -14.39 -0.06 -4.80
CA ALA A 147 -15.63 -0.37 -5.49
C ALA A 147 -15.50 -0.08 -6.98
N LEU A 148 -15.77 -1.04 -7.86
CA LEU A 148 -15.69 -0.86 -9.31
C LEU A 148 -17.03 -0.55 -9.96
N LEU A 149 -18.14 -0.92 -9.35
CA LEU A 149 -19.48 -0.75 -9.91
C LEU A 149 -20.21 0.42 -9.23
N THR A 150 -20.98 1.17 -10.02
CA THR A 150 -21.86 2.22 -9.48
C THR A 150 -22.88 1.67 -8.47
N THR A 151 -23.29 0.42 -8.65
CA THR A 151 -24.20 -0.29 -7.76
C THR A 151 -23.58 -0.68 -6.43
N THR A 152 -22.25 -0.80 -6.35
CA THR A 152 -21.52 -1.18 -5.13
C THR A 152 -20.91 0.02 -4.39
N MET A 153 -20.85 1.20 -5.01
CA MET A 153 -20.35 2.43 -4.36
C MET A 153 -21.08 2.73 -3.03
N GLY A 154 -22.37 2.43 -2.97
CA GLY A 154 -23.18 2.64 -1.76
C GLY A 154 -22.66 1.90 -0.52
N GLU A 155 -21.96 0.77 -0.73
CA GLU A 155 -21.37 -0.01 0.36
C GLU A 155 -20.22 0.73 1.07
N ILE A 156 -19.50 1.62 0.36
CA ILE A 156 -18.51 2.51 1.01
C ILE A 156 -19.18 3.39 2.06
N LYS A 157 -20.33 3.98 1.71
CA LYS A 157 -21.11 4.78 2.66
C LYS A 157 -21.61 3.94 3.83
N ASN A 158 -22.01 2.68 3.59
CA ASN A 158 -22.43 1.76 4.64
C ASN A 158 -21.28 1.45 5.61
N ILE A 159 -20.05 1.32 5.12
CA ILE A 159 -18.86 1.14 5.98
C ILE A 159 -18.66 2.37 6.88
N LEU A 160 -18.70 3.57 6.32
CA LEU A 160 -18.57 4.82 7.10
C LEU A 160 -19.66 4.93 8.16
N ALA A 161 -20.92 4.70 7.80
CA ALA A 161 -22.05 4.72 8.74
C ALA A 161 -21.91 3.65 9.84
N TYR A 162 -21.37 2.47 9.50
CA TYR A 162 -21.09 1.42 10.47
C TYR A 162 -20.01 1.84 11.48
N LEU A 163 -18.92 2.48 11.01
CA LEU A 163 -17.86 3.01 11.87
C LEU A 163 -18.40 4.14 12.80
N GLU A 164 -19.28 4.99 12.29
CA GLU A 164 -19.96 6.04 13.10
C GLU A 164 -20.85 5.44 14.17
N ALA A 165 -21.70 4.48 13.80
CA ALA A 165 -22.62 3.80 14.74
C ALA A 165 -21.87 3.09 15.88
N ARG A 166 -20.62 2.70 15.66
CA ARG A 166 -19.73 2.10 16.68
C ARG A 166 -18.88 3.13 17.42
N ASN A 167 -19.02 4.43 17.13
CA ASN A 167 -18.22 5.52 17.69
C ASN A 167 -16.70 5.36 17.46
N VAL A 168 -16.29 4.73 16.36
CA VAL A 168 -14.88 4.50 16.02
C VAL A 168 -14.43 5.17 14.73
N ARG A 169 -15.31 5.90 14.02
CA ARG A 169 -14.97 6.60 12.76
C ARG A 169 -13.71 7.47 12.89
N GLY A 170 -13.53 8.15 14.00
CA GLY A 170 -12.39 9.02 14.27
C GLY A 170 -11.07 8.30 14.56
N LYS A 171 -11.08 6.97 14.77
CA LYS A 171 -9.87 6.17 15.00
C LYS A 171 -9.12 5.86 13.72
N TYR A 172 -9.82 5.82 12.58
CA TYR A 172 -9.27 5.34 11.31
C TYR A 172 -9.33 6.43 10.26
N LYS A 173 -8.30 6.50 9.43
CA LYS A 173 -8.38 7.19 8.15
C LYS A 173 -9.04 6.28 7.12
N VAL A 174 -10.02 6.79 6.39
CA VAL A 174 -10.72 6.01 5.37
C VAL A 174 -10.33 6.52 3.99
N MET A 175 -9.68 5.63 3.22
CA MET A 175 -9.31 5.86 1.83
C MET A 175 -10.26 5.09 0.92
N ILE A 176 -10.75 5.72 -0.13
CA ILE A 176 -11.67 5.10 -1.07
C ILE A 176 -11.16 5.19 -2.50
N GLY A 177 -11.49 4.21 -3.32
CA GLY A 177 -11.08 4.19 -4.73
C GLY A 177 -11.89 3.23 -5.59
N GLY A 178 -11.66 3.33 -6.89
CA GLY A 178 -12.30 2.54 -7.91
C GLY A 178 -12.82 3.39 -9.05
N ALA A 179 -13.03 2.81 -10.24
CA ALA A 179 -13.31 3.56 -11.47
C ALA A 179 -14.52 4.53 -11.39
N PRO A 180 -15.65 4.23 -10.70
CA PRO A 180 -16.75 5.17 -10.58
C PRO A 180 -16.60 6.14 -9.40
N VAL A 181 -15.62 5.93 -8.52
CA VAL A 181 -15.38 6.78 -7.34
C VAL A 181 -14.68 8.07 -7.78
N SER A 182 -15.02 9.19 -7.15
CA SER A 182 -14.43 10.49 -7.45
C SER A 182 -14.15 11.27 -6.17
N GLN A 183 -13.33 12.32 -6.25
CA GLN A 183 -13.07 13.21 -5.13
C GLN A 183 -14.38 13.81 -4.59
N SER A 184 -15.28 14.25 -5.47
CA SER A 184 -16.58 14.80 -5.06
C SER A 184 -17.45 13.80 -4.29
N TYR A 185 -17.37 12.52 -4.66
CA TYR A 185 -18.04 11.46 -3.90
C TYR A 185 -17.37 11.23 -2.54
N CYS A 186 -16.04 11.22 -2.50
CA CYS A 186 -15.27 11.13 -1.25
C CYS A 186 -15.69 12.22 -0.25
N ASP A 187 -15.72 13.47 -0.70
CA ASP A 187 -16.09 14.62 0.11
C ASP A 187 -17.55 14.52 0.57
N ALA A 188 -18.46 14.11 -0.32
CA ALA A 188 -19.89 14.01 -0.02
C ALA A 188 -20.24 12.94 1.04
N ILE A 189 -19.47 11.85 1.11
CA ILE A 189 -19.71 10.78 2.08
C ILE A 189 -18.87 10.90 3.35
N GLY A 190 -17.93 11.86 3.41
CA GLY A 190 -17.06 12.09 4.56
C GLY A 190 -15.91 11.09 4.69
N ALA A 191 -15.43 10.53 3.57
CA ALA A 191 -14.18 9.79 3.54
C ALA A 191 -12.97 10.75 3.60
N ASP A 192 -11.79 10.26 4.04
CA ASP A 192 -10.62 11.12 4.24
C ASP A 192 -9.79 11.29 2.97
N TYR A 193 -9.69 10.23 2.16
CA TYR A 193 -8.83 10.21 0.96
C TYR A 193 -9.49 9.48 -0.20
N TYR A 194 -9.17 9.94 -1.40
CA TYR A 194 -9.54 9.33 -2.67
C TYR A 194 -8.30 8.97 -3.47
N THR A 195 -8.33 7.81 -4.19
CA THR A 195 -7.24 7.32 -5.04
C THR A 195 -7.77 6.71 -6.34
#